data_b58c8bdcfc7baa2ba5b4f0579d696c77
#
_entry.id   b58c8bdcfc7baa2ba5b4f0579d696c77
#
_cell.length_a   1.000
_cell.length_b   1.000
_cell.length_c   1.000
_cell.angle_alpha   90.00
_cell.angle_beta   90.00
_cell.angle_gamma   90.00
#
_symmetry.space_group_name_H-M   'P 1'
#
loop_
_entity.id
_entity.type
_entity.pdbx_description
1 polymer ?
#
loop_
_entity_poly.entity_id
_entity_poly.type
_entity_poly.pdbx_seq_one_letter_code
_entity_poly.pdbx_strand_id
1 'polypeptide(L)'
;MDPAPTAPAAPADLHRVRLARAGLSRLVEPTDPVAMLLLAVLGPEAALAVAAGHRPIGPAEHAAFVRGATEAGWRPRQVDLARALERWAGRAAILDPVRDLQAAAACGGWFAVPEDPDWPPALDDLGLAAPVGLWGRGHRRGLPFPVSRSVAVVGSRDCSAYGSQVAMDLAGGLAARGWT
;
A
#
# COMPACT_ATOMS: atom_id res chain seq x y z
N MET A 1 18.68 18.87 -4.86
CA MET A 1 19.65 17.75 -4.82
C MET A 1 18.82 16.50 -4.80
N ASP A 2 18.62 15.88 -5.98
CA ASP A 2 17.81 14.66 -6.09
C ASP A 2 18.47 13.54 -5.28
N PRO A 3 17.69 12.75 -4.50
CA PRO A 3 18.23 11.59 -3.82
C PRO A 3 18.71 10.59 -4.87
N ALA A 4 19.92 10.07 -4.68
CA ALA A 4 20.47 9.05 -5.57
C ALA A 4 19.54 7.84 -5.62
N PRO A 5 19.37 7.17 -6.79
CA PRO A 5 18.56 5.99 -6.91
C PRO A 5 19.08 4.91 -5.95
N THR A 6 18.21 4.47 -5.06
CA THR A 6 18.49 3.37 -4.12
C THR A 6 18.81 2.12 -4.94
N ALA A 7 19.93 1.47 -4.66
CA ALA A 7 20.31 0.22 -5.33
C ALA A 7 19.19 -0.83 -5.14
N PRO A 8 18.92 -1.68 -6.15
CA PRO A 8 17.90 -2.71 -6.04
C PRO A 8 18.22 -3.65 -4.87
N ALA A 9 17.22 -3.90 -4.02
CA ALA A 9 17.33 -4.76 -2.86
C ALA A 9 17.70 -6.20 -3.28
N ALA A 10 18.50 -6.89 -2.46
CA ALA A 10 18.81 -8.30 -2.70
C ALA A 10 17.52 -9.14 -2.68
N PRO A 11 17.44 -10.26 -3.45
CA PRO A 11 16.20 -11.06 -3.54
C PRO A 11 15.62 -11.50 -2.19
N ALA A 12 16.47 -11.85 -1.23
CA ALA A 12 16.05 -12.22 0.12
C ALA A 12 15.46 -11.01 0.89
N ASP A 13 16.00 -9.82 0.67
CA ASP A 13 15.52 -8.59 1.28
C ASP A 13 14.14 -8.21 0.70
N LEU A 14 13.96 -8.34 -0.61
CA LEU A 14 12.68 -8.10 -1.27
C LEU A 14 11.59 -9.05 -0.79
N HIS A 15 11.92 -10.31 -0.50
CA HIS A 15 10.95 -11.26 0.05
C HIS A 15 10.47 -10.83 1.46
N ARG A 16 11.38 -10.43 2.35
CA ARG A 16 11.05 -9.93 3.68
C ARG A 16 10.20 -8.65 3.63
N VAL A 17 10.59 -7.72 2.76
CA VAL A 17 9.83 -6.50 2.51
C VAL A 17 8.41 -6.81 2.04
N ARG A 18 8.26 -7.75 1.08
CA ARG A 18 6.94 -8.15 0.57
C ARG A 18 6.07 -8.78 1.65
N LEU A 19 6.61 -9.64 2.50
CA LEU A 19 5.90 -10.19 3.65
C LEU A 19 5.45 -9.09 4.62
N ALA A 20 6.33 -8.15 4.94
CA ALA A 20 6.01 -7.06 5.85
C ALA A 20 4.92 -6.14 5.29
N ARG A 21 4.99 -5.78 4.01
CA ARG A 21 3.96 -4.97 3.36
C ARG A 21 2.62 -5.71 3.22
N ALA A 22 2.64 -7.02 2.92
CA ALA A 22 1.43 -7.85 2.92
C ALA A 22 0.78 -7.87 4.30
N GLY A 23 1.58 -8.04 5.36
CA GLY A 23 1.11 -7.94 6.74
C GLY A 23 0.49 -6.58 7.07
N LEU A 24 1.15 -5.50 6.71
CA LEU A 24 0.60 -4.15 6.90
C LEU A 24 -0.71 -3.97 6.14
N SER A 25 -0.82 -4.44 4.89
CA SER A 25 -2.06 -4.31 4.11
C SER A 25 -3.27 -5.03 4.75
N ARG A 26 -3.03 -6.05 5.57
CA ARG A 26 -4.07 -6.76 6.34
C ARG A 26 -4.38 -6.08 7.66
N LEU A 27 -3.37 -5.44 8.23
CA LEU A 27 -3.44 -4.91 9.59
C LEU A 27 -4.08 -3.52 9.64
N VAL A 28 -3.74 -2.65 8.68
CA VAL A 28 -4.12 -1.24 8.69
C VAL A 28 -5.13 -0.90 7.59
N GLU A 29 -5.88 0.17 7.79
CA GLU A 29 -6.75 0.72 6.74
C GLU A 29 -5.90 1.40 5.66
N PRO A 30 -6.34 1.38 4.40
CA PRO A 30 -5.72 2.18 3.35
C PRO A 30 -5.62 3.66 3.77
N THR A 31 -4.46 4.26 3.55
CA THR A 31 -4.20 5.67 3.92
C THR A 31 -4.32 6.02 5.40
N ASP A 32 -4.24 5.03 6.32
CA ASP A 32 -4.16 5.32 7.76
C ASP A 32 -2.88 6.13 8.03
N PRO A 33 -3.00 7.39 8.51
CA PRO A 33 -1.86 8.29 8.63
C PRO A 33 -0.79 7.77 9.59
N VAL A 34 -1.17 7.07 10.65
CA VAL A 34 -0.22 6.48 11.61
C VAL A 34 0.58 5.37 10.95
N ALA A 35 -0.09 4.48 10.21
CA ALA A 35 0.57 3.37 9.53
C ALA A 35 1.50 3.86 8.42
N MET A 36 1.07 4.82 7.61
CA MET A 36 1.88 5.39 6.54
C MET A 36 3.13 6.09 7.08
N LEU A 37 2.97 6.80 8.19
CA LEU A 37 4.10 7.47 8.84
C LEU A 37 5.06 6.47 9.48
N LEU A 38 4.57 5.42 10.15
CA LEU A 38 5.42 4.33 10.64
C LEU A 38 6.23 3.69 9.50
N LEU A 39 5.56 3.41 8.38
CA LEU A 39 6.20 2.83 7.21
C LEU A 39 7.28 3.74 6.63
N ALA A 40 7.01 5.04 6.52
CA ALA A 40 7.97 6.02 6.00
C ALA A 40 9.19 6.20 6.92
N VAL A 41 8.99 6.14 8.24
CA VAL A 41 10.05 6.39 9.24
C VAL A 41 10.87 5.13 9.54
N LEU A 42 10.23 3.97 9.61
CA LEU A 42 10.85 2.73 10.08
C LEU A 42 11.21 1.75 8.96
N GLY A 43 10.62 1.92 7.79
CA GLY A 43 10.62 0.90 6.75
C GLY A 43 9.63 -0.26 7.03
N PRO A 44 9.41 -1.14 6.05
CA PRO A 44 8.30 -2.12 6.10
C PRO A 44 8.37 -3.11 7.26
N GLU A 45 9.53 -3.74 7.48
CA GLU A 45 9.70 -4.79 8.49
C GLU A 45 9.54 -4.25 9.92
N ALA A 46 10.20 -3.14 10.20
CA ALA A 46 10.13 -2.52 11.52
C ALA A 46 8.77 -1.88 11.79
N ALA A 47 8.14 -1.30 10.78
CA ALA A 47 6.78 -0.77 10.88
C ALA A 47 5.77 -1.89 11.19
N LEU A 48 5.86 -3.04 10.51
CA LEU A 48 5.01 -4.19 10.81
C LEU A 48 5.24 -4.70 12.24
N ALA A 49 6.50 -4.83 12.67
CA ALA A 49 6.82 -5.31 14.02
C ALA A 49 6.24 -4.41 15.13
N VAL A 50 6.25 -3.09 14.93
CA VAL A 50 5.62 -2.13 15.85
C VAL A 50 4.10 -2.21 15.75
N ALA A 51 3.53 -2.18 14.54
CA ALA A 51 2.09 -2.17 14.32
C ALA A 51 1.41 -3.46 14.79
N ALA A 52 2.08 -4.60 14.69
CA ALA A 52 1.60 -5.89 15.20
C ALA A 52 1.86 -6.10 16.70
N GLY A 53 2.52 -5.14 17.38
CA GLY A 53 2.81 -5.25 18.81
C GLY A 53 3.95 -6.22 19.14
N HIS A 54 4.73 -6.66 18.17
CA HIS A 54 5.87 -7.57 18.39
C HIS A 54 7.05 -6.89 19.07
N ARG A 55 7.16 -5.57 18.96
CA ARG A 55 8.09 -4.73 19.69
C ARG A 55 7.52 -3.33 19.94
N PRO A 56 7.97 -2.63 20.97
CA PRO A 56 7.68 -1.21 21.14
C PRO A 56 8.44 -0.36 20.09
N ILE A 57 7.93 0.84 19.84
CA ILE A 57 8.70 1.88 19.14
C ILE A 57 9.81 2.40 20.06
N GLY A 58 11.03 2.50 19.53
CA GLY A 58 12.16 3.05 20.28
C GLY A 58 12.08 4.58 20.43
N PRO A 59 12.80 5.18 21.41
CA PRO A 59 12.76 6.63 21.65
C PRO A 59 13.15 7.47 20.42
N ALA A 60 14.23 7.09 19.72
CA ALA A 60 14.68 7.79 18.51
C ALA A 60 13.69 7.64 17.34
N GLU A 61 13.10 6.46 17.18
CA GLU A 61 12.06 6.18 16.19
C GLU A 61 10.79 6.99 16.47
N HIS A 62 10.38 7.05 17.74
CA HIS A 62 9.24 7.85 18.16
C HIS A 62 9.48 9.35 17.90
N ALA A 63 10.67 9.86 18.20
CA ALA A 63 11.03 11.23 17.89
C ALA A 63 11.00 11.52 16.37
N ALA A 64 11.46 10.57 15.54
CA ALA A 64 11.36 10.67 14.08
C ALA A 64 9.90 10.63 13.60
N PHE A 65 9.07 9.77 14.19
CA PHE A 65 7.63 9.70 13.91
C PHE A 65 6.92 11.03 14.22
N VAL A 66 7.19 11.65 15.38
CA VAL A 66 6.62 12.94 15.76
C VAL A 66 7.08 14.06 14.80
N ARG A 67 8.35 14.08 14.42
CA ARG A 67 8.86 15.04 13.43
C ARG A 67 8.16 14.88 12.08
N GLY A 68 8.08 13.66 11.56
CA GLY A 68 7.41 13.38 10.29
C GLY A 68 5.93 13.77 10.30
N ALA A 69 5.22 13.57 11.41
CA ALA A 69 3.85 14.05 11.58
C ALA A 69 3.76 15.57 11.49
N THR A 70 4.69 16.28 12.11
CA THR A 70 4.74 17.75 12.09
C THR A 70 5.04 18.28 10.69
N GLU A 71 6.01 17.67 10.00
CA GLU A 71 6.39 18.02 8.63
C GLU A 71 5.25 17.78 7.63
N ALA A 72 4.46 16.71 7.84
CA ALA A 72 3.25 16.43 7.07
C ALA A 72 2.07 17.36 7.42
N GLY A 73 2.21 18.27 8.39
CA GLY A 73 1.16 19.17 8.83
C GLY A 73 0.03 18.49 9.60
N TRP A 74 0.25 17.29 10.11
CA TRP A 74 -0.78 16.54 10.84
C TRP A 74 -0.87 16.95 12.30
N ARG A 75 -2.09 17.01 12.80
CA ARG A 75 -2.34 17.32 14.22
C ARG A 75 -2.11 16.08 15.09
N PRO A 76 -1.69 16.22 16.36
CA PRO A 76 -1.44 15.09 17.27
C PRO A 76 -2.59 14.08 17.36
N ARG A 77 -3.84 14.56 17.29
CA ARG A 77 -5.03 13.68 17.30
C ARG A 77 -5.19 12.79 16.07
N GLN A 78 -4.53 13.14 14.95
CA GLN A 78 -4.59 12.37 13.70
C GLN A 78 -3.54 11.26 13.69
N VAL A 79 -2.50 11.37 14.52
CA VAL A 79 -1.33 10.49 14.57
C VAL A 79 -1.12 9.92 15.98
N ASP A 80 -2.19 9.54 16.64
CA ASP A 80 -2.16 8.87 17.95
C ASP A 80 -1.77 7.39 17.77
N LEU A 81 -0.49 7.10 17.99
CA LEU A 81 0.07 5.75 17.83
C LEU A 81 -0.54 4.75 18.82
N ALA A 82 -0.74 5.15 20.08
CA ALA A 82 -1.29 4.24 21.10
C ALA A 82 -2.69 3.76 20.70
N ARG A 83 -3.55 4.71 20.31
CA ARG A 83 -4.89 4.42 19.82
C ARG A 83 -4.89 3.59 18.53
N ALA A 84 -3.92 3.80 17.64
CA ALA A 84 -3.78 3.01 16.42
C ALA A 84 -3.42 1.55 16.74
N LEU A 85 -2.47 1.31 17.64
CA LEU A 85 -2.09 -0.03 18.10
C LEU A 85 -3.27 -0.78 18.73
N GLU A 86 -4.10 -0.10 19.55
CA GLU A 86 -5.33 -0.69 20.09
C GLU A 86 -6.31 -1.12 19.00
N ARG A 87 -6.51 -0.29 17.96
CA ARG A 87 -7.38 -0.64 16.81
C ARG A 87 -6.87 -1.85 16.03
N TRP A 88 -5.55 -2.02 15.92
CA TRP A 88 -4.94 -3.08 15.13
C TRP A 88 -4.78 -4.39 15.91
N ALA A 89 -4.78 -4.36 17.25
CA ALA A 89 -4.48 -5.52 18.10
C ALA A 89 -5.29 -6.78 17.76
N GLY A 90 -6.58 -6.64 17.50
CA GLY A 90 -7.44 -7.76 17.13
C GLY A 90 -7.05 -8.42 15.81
N ARG A 91 -6.62 -7.63 14.82
CA ARG A 91 -6.14 -8.13 13.53
C ARG A 91 -4.73 -8.70 13.64
N ALA A 92 -3.88 -8.10 14.47
CA ALA A 92 -2.52 -8.56 14.73
C ALA A 92 -2.48 -9.99 15.28
N ALA A 93 -3.44 -10.34 16.13
CA ALA A 93 -3.53 -11.68 16.75
C ALA A 93 -3.75 -12.83 15.75
N ILE A 94 -4.27 -12.55 14.56
CA ILE A 94 -4.57 -13.54 13.53
C ILE A 94 -3.78 -13.29 12.23
N LEU A 95 -2.75 -12.47 12.30
CA LEU A 95 -1.97 -12.06 11.14
C LEU A 95 -1.04 -13.18 10.66
N ASP A 96 -1.18 -13.57 9.40
CA ASP A 96 -0.31 -14.54 8.73
C ASP A 96 -0.04 -14.12 7.28
N PRO A 97 0.94 -13.23 7.05
CA PRO A 97 1.26 -12.74 5.71
C PRO A 97 1.74 -13.82 4.75
N VAL A 98 2.36 -14.89 5.26
CA VAL A 98 2.82 -16.02 4.44
C VAL A 98 1.62 -16.74 3.85
N ARG A 99 0.65 -17.07 4.70
CA ARG A 99 -0.61 -17.71 4.28
C ARG A 99 -1.40 -16.84 3.31
N ASP A 100 -1.47 -15.53 3.55
CA ASP A 100 -2.17 -14.60 2.67
C ASP A 100 -1.55 -14.56 1.27
N LEU A 101 -0.22 -14.48 1.16
CA LEU A 101 0.48 -14.51 -0.13
C LEU A 101 0.31 -15.86 -0.83
N GLN A 102 0.36 -16.97 -0.11
CA GLN A 102 0.13 -18.31 -0.66
C GLN A 102 -1.30 -18.46 -1.18
N ALA A 103 -2.29 -18.00 -0.42
CA ALA A 103 -3.69 -18.02 -0.83
C ALA A 103 -3.95 -17.18 -2.08
N ALA A 104 -3.34 -16.00 -2.18
CA ALA A 104 -3.40 -15.18 -3.38
C ALA A 104 -2.80 -15.91 -4.59
N ALA A 105 -1.60 -16.49 -4.44
CA ALA A 105 -0.92 -17.23 -5.51
C ALA A 105 -1.74 -18.44 -5.98
N ALA A 106 -2.38 -19.18 -5.06
CA ALA A 106 -3.25 -20.31 -5.38
C ALA A 106 -4.47 -19.92 -6.25
N CYS A 107 -4.91 -18.65 -6.18
CA CYS A 107 -6.01 -18.11 -6.99
C CYS A 107 -5.53 -17.39 -8.26
N GLY A 108 -4.24 -17.54 -8.65
CA GLY A 108 -3.66 -16.80 -9.77
C GLY A 108 -3.48 -15.30 -9.47
N GLY A 109 -3.40 -14.95 -8.19
CA GLY A 109 -3.15 -13.60 -7.70
C GLY A 109 -1.67 -13.33 -7.44
N TRP A 110 -1.36 -12.06 -7.21
CA TRP A 110 -0.03 -11.55 -6.89
C TRP A 110 -0.12 -10.35 -5.97
N PHE A 111 1.00 -10.03 -5.33
CA PHE A 111 1.15 -8.83 -4.51
C PHE A 111 2.39 -8.07 -4.96
N ALA A 112 2.20 -6.84 -5.45
CA ALA A 112 3.25 -5.93 -5.86
C ALA A 112 3.56 -4.92 -4.76
N VAL A 113 4.82 -4.54 -4.65
CA VAL A 113 5.32 -3.58 -3.65
C VAL A 113 6.14 -2.48 -4.33
N PRO A 114 6.30 -1.29 -3.71
CA PRO A 114 7.10 -0.19 -4.27
C PRO A 114 8.54 -0.57 -4.62
N GLU A 115 9.09 -1.58 -3.96
CA GLU A 115 10.45 -2.08 -4.21
C GLU A 115 10.53 -3.02 -5.42
N ASP A 116 9.41 -3.37 -6.05
CA ASP A 116 9.40 -4.18 -7.28
C ASP A 116 9.76 -3.32 -8.50
N PRO A 117 10.51 -3.87 -9.47
CA PRO A 117 10.93 -3.13 -10.67
C PRO A 117 9.78 -2.74 -11.61
N ASP A 118 8.63 -3.40 -11.48
CA ASP A 118 7.41 -3.14 -12.24
C ASP A 118 6.34 -2.36 -11.43
N TRP A 119 6.75 -1.73 -10.31
CA TRP A 119 5.88 -0.83 -9.56
C TRP A 119 5.48 0.38 -10.39
N PRO A 120 4.20 0.77 -10.41
CA PRO A 120 3.75 1.98 -11.11
C PRO A 120 4.31 3.25 -10.44
N PRO A 121 5.27 3.95 -11.05
CA PRO A 121 5.92 5.10 -10.39
C PRO A 121 4.98 6.26 -10.10
N ALA A 122 3.87 6.38 -10.83
CA ALA A 122 2.85 7.38 -10.57
C ALA A 122 2.16 7.25 -9.21
N LEU A 123 2.25 6.09 -8.56
CA LEU A 123 1.73 5.93 -7.20
C LEU A 123 2.61 6.62 -6.16
N ASP A 124 3.87 6.88 -6.47
CA ASP A 124 4.81 7.58 -5.59
C ASP A 124 4.43 9.07 -5.45
N ASP A 125 3.75 9.65 -6.45
CA ASP A 125 3.23 11.02 -6.41
C ASP A 125 2.19 11.23 -5.29
N LEU A 126 1.61 10.13 -4.78
CA LEU A 126 0.69 10.18 -3.65
C LEU A 126 1.39 10.39 -2.30
N GLY A 127 2.72 10.29 -2.24
CA GLY A 127 3.51 10.46 -1.01
C GLY A 127 3.02 9.53 0.11
N LEU A 128 2.67 10.10 1.26
CA LEU A 128 2.15 9.32 2.41
C LEU A 128 0.75 8.72 2.19
N ALA A 129 0.08 9.03 1.08
CA ALA A 129 -1.16 8.36 0.68
C ALA A 129 -0.93 7.21 -0.32
N ALA A 130 0.32 6.93 -0.70
CA ALA A 130 0.65 5.80 -1.55
C ALA A 130 0.25 4.48 -0.88
N PRO A 131 -0.27 3.49 -1.64
CA PRO A 131 -0.64 2.20 -1.06
C PRO A 131 0.58 1.44 -0.56
N VAL A 132 0.44 0.68 0.52
CA VAL A 132 1.52 -0.18 1.05
C VAL A 132 1.95 -1.27 0.06
N GLY A 133 1.07 -1.62 -0.86
CA GLY A 133 1.25 -2.59 -1.93
C GLY A 133 -0.06 -2.81 -2.67
N LEU A 134 0.01 -3.50 -3.81
CA LEU A 134 -1.15 -3.78 -4.67
C LEU A 134 -1.40 -5.28 -4.75
N TRP A 135 -2.59 -5.71 -4.34
CA TRP A 135 -3.09 -7.05 -4.63
C TRP A 135 -3.71 -7.08 -6.02
N GLY A 136 -3.31 -8.03 -6.83
CA GLY A 136 -3.84 -8.22 -8.18
C GLY A 136 -4.13 -9.66 -8.52
N ARG A 137 -4.85 -9.88 -9.61
CA ARG A 137 -5.18 -11.20 -10.13
C ARG A 137 -5.02 -11.22 -11.65
N GLY A 138 -4.52 -12.33 -12.17
CA GLY A 138 -4.23 -12.49 -13.59
C GLY A 138 -2.82 -12.08 -13.95
N HIS A 139 -2.60 -11.65 -15.19
CA HIS A 139 -1.26 -11.32 -15.69
C HIS A 139 -0.75 -10.00 -15.11
N ARG A 140 0.41 -10.04 -14.44
CA ARG A 140 1.10 -8.86 -13.92
C ARG A 140 1.75 -7.98 -15.00
N ARG A 141 1.84 -8.46 -16.24
CA ARG A 141 2.45 -7.73 -17.37
C ARG A 141 1.76 -6.41 -17.73
N GLY A 142 0.60 -6.11 -17.16
CA GLY A 142 -0.08 -4.82 -17.29
C GLY A 142 0.46 -3.72 -16.39
N LEU A 143 1.39 -4.00 -15.49
CA LEU A 143 2.12 -3.03 -14.69
C LEU A 143 3.52 -2.82 -15.30
N PRO A 144 4.07 -1.60 -15.32
CA PRO A 144 3.40 -0.34 -15.08
C PRO A 144 2.55 0.10 -16.28
N PHE A 145 1.33 0.56 -16.04
CA PHE A 145 0.52 1.17 -17.10
C PHE A 145 0.91 2.67 -17.26
N PRO A 146 0.94 3.19 -18.49
CA PRO A 146 1.27 4.59 -18.72
C PRO A 146 0.13 5.48 -18.21
N VAL A 147 0.39 6.30 -17.19
CA VAL A 147 -0.60 7.23 -16.60
C VAL A 147 -1.17 8.18 -17.65
N SER A 148 -0.34 8.60 -18.63
CA SER A 148 -0.78 9.45 -19.74
C SER A 148 -1.85 8.82 -20.66
N ARG A 149 -2.08 7.51 -20.54
CA ARG A 149 -3.10 6.74 -21.27
C ARG A 149 -4.04 5.97 -20.34
N SER A 150 -4.18 6.41 -19.11
CA SER A 150 -5.06 5.81 -18.12
C SER A 150 -6.24 6.72 -17.79
N VAL A 151 -7.43 6.13 -17.64
CA VAL A 151 -8.65 6.84 -17.27
C VAL A 151 -9.32 6.11 -16.13
N ALA A 152 -9.55 6.80 -15.02
CA ALA A 152 -10.31 6.27 -13.89
C ALA A 152 -11.81 6.42 -14.15
N VAL A 153 -12.52 5.30 -14.25
CA VAL A 153 -13.99 5.28 -14.30
C VAL A 153 -14.51 5.04 -12.89
N VAL A 154 -15.14 6.04 -12.30
CA VAL A 154 -15.61 6.01 -10.92
C VAL A 154 -17.12 6.25 -10.83
N GLY A 155 -17.76 5.74 -9.78
CA GLY A 155 -19.19 5.92 -9.58
C GLY A 155 -19.72 5.27 -8.31
N SER A 156 -21.04 5.25 -8.16
CA SER A 156 -21.71 4.61 -7.03
C SER A 156 -21.52 3.08 -7.06
N ARG A 157 -21.35 2.45 -5.90
CA ARG A 157 -21.34 0.98 -5.76
C ARG A 157 -22.73 0.38 -6.00
N ASP A 158 -23.78 1.15 -5.69
CA ASP A 158 -25.17 0.82 -5.97
C ASP A 158 -25.62 1.67 -7.18
N CYS A 159 -25.36 1.16 -8.38
CA CYS A 159 -25.68 1.84 -9.62
C CYS A 159 -26.93 1.25 -10.27
N SER A 160 -27.66 2.08 -11.03
CA SER A 160 -28.75 1.61 -11.88
C SER A 160 -28.24 0.75 -13.05
N ALA A 161 -29.12 -0.06 -13.65
CA ALA A 161 -28.80 -0.82 -14.86
C ALA A 161 -28.26 0.07 -15.99
N TYR A 162 -28.83 1.28 -16.14
CA TYR A 162 -28.32 2.28 -17.09
C TYR A 162 -26.90 2.73 -16.75
N GLY A 163 -26.60 3.04 -15.49
CA GLY A 163 -25.27 3.44 -15.05
C GLY A 163 -24.23 2.34 -15.28
N SER A 164 -24.61 1.08 -15.03
CA SER A 164 -23.75 -0.08 -15.32
C SER A 164 -23.47 -0.21 -16.83
N GLN A 165 -24.49 -0.05 -17.67
CA GLN A 165 -24.32 -0.11 -19.13
C GLN A 165 -23.40 1.02 -19.64
N VAL A 166 -23.61 2.25 -19.18
CA VAL A 166 -22.76 3.39 -19.56
C VAL A 166 -21.30 3.18 -19.14
N ALA A 167 -21.06 2.63 -17.94
CA ALA A 167 -19.70 2.34 -17.48
C ALA A 167 -19.03 1.26 -18.36
N MET A 168 -19.73 0.21 -18.72
CA MET A 168 -19.23 -0.85 -19.61
C MET A 168 -18.93 -0.31 -21.01
N ASP A 169 -19.83 0.48 -21.61
CA ASP A 169 -19.66 1.04 -22.95
C ASP A 169 -18.47 2.02 -22.98
N LEU A 170 -18.35 2.87 -21.94
CA LEU A 170 -17.24 3.81 -21.81
C LEU A 170 -15.91 3.08 -21.66
N ALA A 171 -15.83 2.13 -20.73
CA ALA A 171 -14.60 1.36 -20.48
C ALA A 171 -14.20 0.55 -21.72
N GLY A 172 -15.14 -0.14 -22.36
CA GLY A 172 -14.92 -0.88 -23.60
C GLY A 172 -14.45 0.01 -24.75
N GLY A 173 -15.07 1.19 -24.92
CA GLY A 173 -14.69 2.18 -25.92
C GLY A 173 -13.31 2.78 -25.71
N LEU A 174 -12.91 2.99 -24.46
CA LEU A 174 -11.56 3.44 -24.08
C LEU A 174 -10.51 2.34 -24.33
N ALA A 175 -10.77 1.13 -23.87
CA ALA A 175 -9.90 -0.02 -24.05
C ALA A 175 -9.65 -0.33 -25.54
N ALA A 176 -10.69 -0.26 -26.39
CA ALA A 176 -10.56 -0.44 -27.84
C ALA A 176 -9.67 0.60 -28.52
N ARG A 177 -9.45 1.75 -27.87
CA ARG A 177 -8.54 2.83 -28.32
C ARG A 177 -7.16 2.77 -27.64
N GLY A 178 -6.87 1.71 -26.89
CA GLY A 178 -5.60 1.51 -26.19
C GLY A 178 -5.44 2.37 -24.93
N TRP A 179 -6.53 2.77 -24.31
CA TRP A 179 -6.52 3.35 -22.95
C TRP A 179 -6.64 2.23 -21.90
N THR A 180 -6.05 2.48 -20.75
CA THR A 180 -6.10 1.58 -19.58
C THR A 180 -6.95 2.18 -18.47
#